data_5b5c4ed9d8cb4d8003e7593b8fdb522d
#
_entry.id   5b5c4ed9d8cb4d8003e7593b8fdb522d
#
_cell.length_a   1.000
_cell.length_b   1.000
_cell.length_c   1.000
_cell.angle_alpha   90.00
_cell.angle_beta   90.00
_cell.angle_gamma   90.00
#
_symmetry.space_group_name_H-M   'P 1'
#
loop_
_entity.id
_entity.type
_entity.pdbx_description
1 polymer ?
#
loop_
_entity_poly.entity_id
_entity_poly.type
_entity_poly.pdbx_seq_one_letter_code
_entity_poly.pdbx_strand_id
1 'polypeptide(L)'
;MLIGQGGDEWLGGSPAYNADLLRSGRLFALARRIQIAAAQSPIRIGRKLSASRILISTAILPLLPTIMQRMAHMTAGHTQSFPDWINPEFAKRISLEERLNPKPGTGRSGNLARRDFYEYFHDGELAVTMDRFEHWFSRSSLELHHPFLDRRIVEFAWAIPEDQCQRFGMERLILRNAMQGILPEVVRTRISKGDFAQPFLESVKFNSRKIAWDNLDIVRYGRVNQSKLKATLSSLMACYEKGIMQYGVPVWTAIGTEIWHQVMFGRNSECGRARP
;
A
#
# COMPACT_ATOMS: atom_id res chain seq x y z
N MET A 1 23.75 2.30 -7.52
CA MET A 1 22.56 2.00 -8.37
C MET A 1 21.48 3.05 -8.14
N LEU A 2 20.74 3.50 -9.17
CA LEU A 2 19.63 4.44 -9.02
C LEU A 2 18.31 3.68 -8.93
N ILE A 3 17.44 4.05 -8.00
CA ILE A 3 16.08 3.49 -7.89
C ILE A 3 15.02 4.59 -7.87
N GLY A 4 13.80 4.23 -8.26
CA GLY A 4 12.70 5.17 -8.48
C GLY A 4 11.81 5.42 -7.25
N GLN A 5 12.22 5.01 -6.04
CA GLN A 5 11.45 5.24 -4.82
C GLN A 5 11.26 6.73 -4.57
N GLY A 6 10.10 7.13 -4.13
CA GLY A 6 9.72 8.54 -3.97
C GLY A 6 8.93 9.11 -5.16
N GLY A 7 9.07 8.52 -6.36
CA GLY A 7 8.41 9.05 -7.56
C GLY A 7 6.89 8.89 -7.57
N ASP A 8 6.35 7.85 -6.97
CA ASP A 8 4.90 7.65 -6.85
C ASP A 8 4.32 8.50 -5.72
N GLU A 9 5.07 8.61 -4.66
CA GLU A 9 4.66 9.22 -3.41
C GLU A 9 4.50 10.75 -3.54
N TRP A 10 5.46 11.39 -4.21
CA TRP A 10 5.47 12.86 -4.30
C TRP A 10 4.77 13.40 -5.55
N LEU A 11 4.81 12.64 -6.64
CA LEU A 11 4.37 13.13 -7.95
C LEU A 11 3.06 12.49 -8.41
N GLY A 12 2.52 11.51 -7.67
CA GLY A 12 1.32 10.75 -8.03
C GLY A 12 0.01 11.51 -7.83
N GLY A 13 0.00 12.46 -6.93
CA GLY A 13 -1.21 13.17 -6.48
C GLY A 13 -2.02 12.36 -5.44
N SER A 14 -2.84 13.06 -4.64
CA SER A 14 -3.65 12.47 -3.58
C SER A 14 -5.12 12.32 -3.96
N PRO A 15 -5.76 11.18 -3.61
CA PRO A 15 -7.21 11.04 -3.68
C PRO A 15 -7.96 12.05 -2.78
N ALA A 16 -7.37 12.47 -1.67
CA ALA A 16 -7.95 13.46 -0.74
C ALA A 16 -8.14 14.86 -1.37
N TYR A 17 -7.48 15.13 -2.51
CA TYR A 17 -7.74 16.34 -3.29
C TYR A 17 -9.21 16.46 -3.74
N ASN A 18 -9.92 15.36 -3.88
CA ASN A 18 -11.35 15.40 -4.17
C ASN A 18 -12.15 16.09 -3.05
N ALA A 19 -11.75 15.90 -1.79
CA ALA A 19 -12.35 16.60 -0.66
C ALA A 19 -12.00 18.10 -0.65
N ASP A 20 -10.78 18.45 -1.04
CA ASP A 20 -10.38 19.86 -1.20
C ASP A 20 -11.16 20.56 -2.33
N LEU A 21 -11.41 19.87 -3.46
CA LEU A 21 -12.26 20.37 -4.53
C LEU A 21 -13.70 20.57 -4.08
N LEU A 22 -14.25 19.63 -3.30
CA LEU A 22 -15.59 19.76 -2.74
C LEU A 22 -15.68 20.96 -1.80
N ARG A 23 -14.72 21.09 -0.87
CA ARG A 23 -14.66 22.20 0.09
C ARG A 23 -14.50 23.57 -0.57
N SER A 24 -13.80 23.62 -1.69
CA SER A 24 -13.58 24.86 -2.46
C SER A 24 -14.69 25.17 -3.49
N GLY A 25 -15.75 24.35 -3.55
CA GLY A 25 -16.87 24.54 -4.48
C GLY A 25 -16.51 24.24 -5.95
N ARG A 26 -15.37 23.62 -6.25
CA ARG A 26 -14.93 23.30 -7.62
C ARG A 26 -15.62 22.03 -8.14
N LEU A 27 -16.96 22.02 -8.14
CA LEU A 27 -17.77 20.81 -8.39
C LEU A 27 -17.59 20.23 -9.79
N PHE A 28 -17.36 21.04 -10.81
CA PHE A 28 -17.12 20.54 -12.17
C PHE A 28 -15.80 19.75 -12.25
N ALA A 29 -14.74 20.28 -11.64
CA ALA A 29 -13.45 19.59 -11.59
C ALA A 29 -13.56 18.27 -10.81
N LEU A 30 -14.29 18.27 -9.69
CA LEU A 30 -14.56 17.09 -8.88
C LEU A 30 -15.34 16.03 -9.68
N ALA A 31 -16.44 16.41 -10.32
CA ALA A 31 -17.26 15.48 -11.11
C ALA A 31 -16.45 14.82 -12.22
N ARG A 32 -15.63 15.60 -12.94
CA ARG A 32 -14.77 15.11 -14.01
C ARG A 32 -13.72 14.13 -13.48
N ARG A 33 -13.07 14.42 -12.35
CA ARG A 33 -12.09 13.51 -11.73
C ARG A 33 -12.73 12.19 -11.32
N ILE A 34 -13.90 12.24 -10.69
CA ILE A 34 -14.64 11.04 -10.26
C ILE A 34 -15.05 10.18 -11.45
N GLN A 35 -15.57 10.78 -12.54
CA GLN A 35 -15.93 10.05 -13.75
C GLN A 35 -14.72 9.32 -14.35
N ILE A 36 -13.57 9.99 -14.45
CA ILE A 36 -12.34 9.39 -14.97
C ILE A 36 -11.87 8.25 -14.05
N ALA A 37 -11.85 8.48 -12.73
CA ALA A 37 -11.45 7.46 -11.77
C ALA A 37 -12.38 6.23 -11.82
N ALA A 38 -13.68 6.43 -11.99
CA ALA A 38 -14.64 5.33 -12.14
C ALA A 38 -14.44 4.55 -13.46
N ALA A 39 -14.12 5.25 -14.55
CA ALA A 39 -13.84 4.62 -15.85
C ALA A 39 -12.54 3.80 -15.83
N GLN A 40 -11.51 4.27 -15.13
CA GLN A 40 -10.20 3.64 -15.02
C GLN A 40 -10.09 2.64 -13.86
N SER A 41 -11.13 2.56 -13.01
CA SER A 41 -11.13 1.66 -11.86
C SER A 41 -10.96 0.21 -12.32
N PRO A 42 -9.90 -0.50 -11.84
CA PRO A 42 -9.75 -1.90 -12.15
C PRO A 42 -10.95 -2.69 -11.62
N ILE A 43 -11.35 -3.73 -12.34
CA ILE A 43 -12.39 -4.67 -11.89
C ILE A 43 -11.79 -5.46 -10.72
N ARG A 44 -11.95 -4.97 -9.49
CA ARG A 44 -11.61 -5.74 -8.29
C ARG A 44 -12.85 -6.51 -7.83
N ILE A 45 -12.69 -7.84 -7.68
CA ILE A 45 -13.75 -8.72 -7.18
C ILE A 45 -15.03 -8.67 -8.06
N GLY A 46 -14.86 -8.61 -9.39
CA GLY A 46 -15.99 -8.61 -10.33
C GLY A 46 -16.86 -7.34 -10.33
N ARG A 47 -16.47 -6.27 -9.62
CA ARG A 47 -17.22 -5.00 -9.57
C ARG A 47 -16.31 -3.81 -9.80
N LYS A 48 -16.68 -2.97 -10.78
CA LYS A 48 -16.10 -1.63 -10.90
C LYS A 48 -16.54 -0.76 -9.72
N LEU A 49 -15.64 0.06 -9.20
CA LEU A 49 -16.01 1.08 -8.23
C LEU A 49 -16.97 2.07 -8.90
N SER A 50 -18.17 2.23 -8.32
CA SER A 50 -19.12 3.22 -8.83
C SER A 50 -18.63 4.64 -8.51
N ALA A 51 -19.01 5.60 -9.36
CA ALA A 51 -18.68 7.01 -9.14
C ALA A 51 -19.17 7.51 -7.77
N SER A 52 -20.33 7.04 -7.31
CA SER A 52 -20.86 7.37 -5.98
C SER A 52 -19.97 6.87 -4.84
N ARG A 53 -19.43 5.67 -4.95
CA ARG A 53 -18.50 5.14 -3.94
C ARG A 53 -17.21 5.94 -3.89
N ILE A 54 -16.66 6.30 -5.05
CA ILE A 54 -15.45 7.14 -5.13
C ILE A 54 -15.74 8.51 -4.53
N LEU A 55 -16.87 9.13 -4.87
CA LEU A 55 -17.29 10.42 -4.29
C LEU A 55 -17.36 10.34 -2.76
N ILE A 56 -18.05 9.34 -2.25
CA ILE A 56 -18.21 9.18 -0.80
C ILE A 56 -16.86 8.96 -0.11
N SER A 57 -16.05 8.04 -0.61
CA SER A 57 -14.80 7.63 0.06
C SER A 57 -13.70 8.69 -0.04
N THR A 58 -13.62 9.45 -1.15
CA THR A 58 -12.49 10.36 -1.38
C THR A 58 -12.83 11.84 -1.23
N ALA A 59 -14.11 12.22 -1.31
CA ALA A 59 -14.53 13.61 -1.20
C ALA A 59 -15.36 13.91 0.06
N ILE A 60 -16.28 13.05 0.44
CA ILE A 60 -17.20 13.31 1.56
C ILE A 60 -16.60 12.81 2.88
N LEU A 61 -16.21 11.55 2.93
CA LEU A 61 -15.73 10.89 4.15
C LEU A 61 -14.55 11.62 4.81
N PRO A 62 -13.53 12.11 4.08
CA PRO A 62 -12.41 12.84 4.67
C PRO A 62 -12.82 14.18 5.32
N LEU A 63 -13.98 14.73 4.97
CA LEU A 63 -14.50 16.00 5.54
C LEU A 63 -15.31 15.79 6.81
N LEU A 64 -15.71 14.56 7.11
CA LEU A 64 -16.50 14.25 8.30
C LEU A 64 -15.62 14.25 9.56
N PRO A 65 -16.21 14.52 10.74
CA PRO A 65 -15.53 14.34 12.02
C PRO A 65 -14.97 12.91 12.17
N THR A 66 -13.84 12.76 12.81
CA THR A 66 -13.13 11.47 12.98
C THR A 66 -14.03 10.36 13.56
N ILE A 67 -14.95 10.73 14.44
CA ILE A 67 -15.94 9.78 15.00
C ILE A 67 -16.83 9.21 13.91
N MET A 68 -17.34 10.06 13.01
CA MET A 68 -18.20 9.64 11.90
C MET A 68 -17.42 8.83 10.85
N GLN A 69 -16.17 9.19 10.61
CA GLN A 69 -15.29 8.39 9.75
C GLN A 69 -15.10 6.97 10.31
N ARG A 70 -14.84 6.84 11.62
CA ARG A 70 -14.73 5.54 12.30
C ARG A 70 -16.03 4.73 12.20
N MET A 71 -17.17 5.36 12.45
CA MET A 71 -18.47 4.70 12.31
C MET A 71 -18.73 4.22 10.88
N ALA A 72 -18.40 5.03 9.88
CA ALA A 72 -18.53 4.65 8.47
C ALA A 72 -17.62 3.47 8.09
N HIS A 73 -16.41 3.41 8.63
CA HIS A 73 -15.52 2.26 8.46
C HIS A 73 -16.07 0.99 9.12
N MET A 74 -16.62 1.10 10.31
CA MET A 74 -17.25 -0.04 11.02
C MET A 74 -18.48 -0.58 10.26
N THR A 75 -19.34 0.29 9.74
CA THR A 75 -20.53 -0.13 8.97
C THR A 75 -20.18 -0.70 7.59
N ALA A 76 -19.03 -0.32 7.02
CA ALA A 76 -18.54 -0.89 5.77
C ALA A 76 -17.94 -2.30 5.92
N GLY A 77 -18.04 -2.92 7.08
CA GLY A 77 -17.51 -4.26 7.36
C GLY A 77 -16.00 -4.31 7.60
N HIS A 78 -15.35 -3.16 7.73
CA HIS A 78 -13.94 -3.06 8.10
C HIS A 78 -13.81 -2.98 9.62
N THR A 79 -14.26 -4.02 10.31
CA THR A 79 -14.24 -4.08 11.79
C THR A 79 -12.84 -4.32 12.36
N GLN A 80 -11.89 -4.75 11.53
CA GLN A 80 -10.51 -4.99 11.95
C GLN A 80 -9.53 -4.46 10.91
N SER A 81 -8.53 -3.71 11.37
CA SER A 81 -7.43 -3.20 10.54
C SER A 81 -6.41 -4.28 10.17
N PHE A 82 -6.55 -5.49 10.72
CA PHE A 82 -5.63 -6.60 10.52
C PHE A 82 -6.39 -7.90 10.18
N PRO A 83 -5.71 -8.89 9.56
CA PRO A 83 -6.32 -10.16 9.19
C PRO A 83 -6.95 -10.89 10.38
N ASP A 84 -8.09 -11.52 10.18
CA ASP A 84 -8.87 -12.23 11.21
C ASP A 84 -8.18 -13.49 11.77
N TRP A 85 -7.15 -13.98 11.09
CA TRP A 85 -6.31 -15.08 11.58
C TRP A 85 -5.31 -14.64 12.66
N ILE A 86 -5.07 -13.35 12.86
CA ILE A 86 -4.27 -12.88 13.99
C ILE A 86 -5.05 -13.16 15.29
N ASN A 87 -4.38 -13.71 16.28
CA ASN A 87 -5.01 -13.98 17.57
C ASN A 87 -5.42 -12.66 18.25
N PRO A 88 -6.70 -12.48 18.62
CA PRO A 88 -7.21 -11.25 19.21
C PRO A 88 -6.51 -10.87 20.51
N GLU A 89 -6.15 -11.85 21.37
CA GLU A 89 -5.45 -11.60 22.62
C GLU A 89 -4.02 -11.09 22.35
N PHE A 90 -3.35 -11.68 21.36
CA PHE A 90 -2.05 -11.21 20.92
C PHE A 90 -2.14 -9.79 20.37
N ALA A 91 -3.10 -9.53 19.46
CA ALA A 91 -3.34 -8.21 18.90
C ALA A 91 -3.57 -7.14 19.99
N LYS A 92 -4.39 -7.47 21.00
CA LYS A 92 -4.66 -6.58 22.13
C LYS A 92 -3.40 -6.34 22.96
N ARG A 93 -2.63 -7.40 23.26
CA ARG A 93 -1.40 -7.30 24.07
C ARG A 93 -0.35 -6.36 23.47
N ILE A 94 -0.27 -6.31 22.13
CA ILE A 94 0.70 -5.45 21.44
C ILE A 94 0.09 -4.13 20.94
N SER A 95 -1.16 -3.81 21.33
CA SER A 95 -1.90 -2.64 20.84
C SER A 95 -1.89 -2.53 19.31
N LEU A 96 -2.10 -3.67 18.61
CA LEU A 96 -1.92 -3.75 17.17
C LEU A 96 -2.80 -2.75 16.41
N GLU A 97 -4.04 -2.57 16.84
CA GLU A 97 -4.98 -1.64 16.21
C GLU A 97 -4.50 -0.18 16.29
N GLU A 98 -3.93 0.22 17.43
CA GLU A 98 -3.37 1.56 17.61
C GLU A 98 -2.11 1.78 16.75
N ARG A 99 -1.31 0.74 16.60
CA ARG A 99 -0.09 0.78 15.76
C ARG A 99 -0.40 0.85 14.28
N LEU A 100 -1.45 0.17 13.82
CA LEU A 100 -1.88 0.17 12.42
C LEU A 100 -2.70 1.40 12.05
N ASN A 101 -3.30 2.06 13.05
CA ASN A 101 -4.06 3.29 12.88
C ASN A 101 -3.41 4.39 13.73
N PRO A 102 -2.21 4.86 13.37
CA PRO A 102 -1.60 5.97 14.06
C PRO A 102 -2.55 7.16 14.04
N LYS A 103 -2.61 7.88 15.14
CA LYS A 103 -3.43 9.11 15.20
C LYS A 103 -2.95 10.03 14.09
N PRO A 104 -3.87 10.59 13.28
CA PRO A 104 -3.48 11.54 12.25
C PRO A 104 -2.59 12.61 12.87
N GLY A 105 -1.40 12.79 12.32
CA GLY A 105 -0.51 13.85 12.76
C GLY A 105 -1.25 15.19 12.72
N THR A 106 -0.96 16.08 13.66
CA THR A 106 -1.51 17.43 13.74
C THR A 106 -0.94 18.35 12.64
N GLY A 107 -0.71 17.80 11.45
CA GLY A 107 -0.30 18.56 10.29
C GLY A 107 -1.27 19.73 10.07
N ARG A 108 -0.81 20.93 10.34
CA ARG A 108 -1.59 22.18 10.26
C ARG A 108 -1.95 22.61 8.83
N SER A 109 -1.79 21.75 7.84
CA SER A 109 -2.18 22.08 6.47
C SER A 109 -3.71 22.09 6.36
N GLY A 110 -4.27 23.22 5.96
CA GLY A 110 -5.70 23.32 5.65
C GLY A 110 -6.15 22.54 4.41
N ASN A 111 -5.22 21.91 3.69
CA ASN A 111 -5.41 21.15 2.46
C ASN A 111 -5.21 19.65 2.75
N LEU A 112 -6.24 18.84 2.49
CA LEU A 112 -6.24 17.42 2.80
C LEU A 112 -5.25 16.63 1.94
N ALA A 113 -5.06 16.99 0.68
CA ALA A 113 -4.07 16.37 -0.17
C ALA A 113 -2.64 16.57 0.37
N ARG A 114 -2.35 17.77 0.93
CA ARG A 114 -1.06 18.05 1.58
C ARG A 114 -0.89 17.28 2.89
N ARG A 115 -1.97 17.07 3.59
CA ARG A 115 -1.96 16.27 4.80
C ARG A 115 -1.61 14.81 4.51
N ASP A 116 -2.21 14.21 3.47
CA ASP A 116 -1.86 12.86 3.03
C ASP A 116 -0.36 12.74 2.73
N PHE A 117 0.18 13.71 1.99
CA PHE A 117 1.60 13.77 1.68
C PHE A 117 2.47 13.83 2.94
N TYR A 118 2.09 14.67 3.91
CA TYR A 118 2.79 14.79 5.19
C TYR A 118 2.71 13.51 6.02
N GLU A 119 1.53 12.89 6.09
CA GLU A 119 1.32 11.64 6.82
C GLU A 119 2.17 10.51 6.24
N TYR A 120 2.23 10.37 4.92
CA TYR A 120 3.07 9.38 4.26
C TYR A 120 4.56 9.54 4.62
N PHE A 121 5.04 10.77 4.73
CA PHE A 121 6.43 11.04 5.11
C PHE A 121 6.73 10.64 6.56
N HIS A 122 5.73 10.66 7.44
CA HIS A 122 5.90 10.47 8.88
C HIS A 122 5.38 9.12 9.40
N ASP A 123 4.76 8.31 8.57
CA ASP A 123 4.18 7.02 9.02
C ASP A 123 5.23 5.92 9.25
N GLY A 124 6.47 6.16 8.86
CA GLY A 124 7.60 5.24 9.02
C GLY A 124 7.70 4.17 7.91
N GLU A 125 6.72 4.03 7.03
CA GLU A 125 6.75 3.05 5.94
C GLU A 125 7.91 3.30 4.98
N LEU A 126 8.16 4.57 4.67
CA LEU A 126 9.29 4.98 3.84
C LEU A 126 10.62 4.55 4.47
N ALA A 127 10.81 4.80 5.77
CA ALA A 127 12.04 4.45 6.49
C ALA A 127 12.27 2.93 6.48
N VAL A 128 11.23 2.14 6.76
CA VAL A 128 11.29 0.66 6.71
C VAL A 128 11.60 0.17 5.30
N THR A 129 11.04 0.79 4.28
CA THR A 129 11.28 0.43 2.88
C THR A 129 12.74 0.71 2.49
N MET A 130 13.27 1.88 2.90
CA MET A 130 14.69 2.22 2.67
C MET A 130 15.63 1.23 3.35
N ASP A 131 15.39 0.92 4.62
CA ASP A 131 16.18 -0.03 5.39
C ASP A 131 16.20 -1.41 4.73
N ARG A 132 15.06 -1.89 4.23
CA ARG A 132 14.97 -3.15 3.48
C ARG A 132 15.80 -3.12 2.19
N PHE A 133 15.72 -2.05 1.43
CA PHE A 133 16.49 -1.91 0.20
C PHE A 133 17.99 -1.87 0.48
N GLU A 134 18.44 -1.08 1.44
CA GLU A 134 19.82 -1.04 1.87
C GLU A 134 20.31 -2.44 2.30
N HIS A 135 19.52 -3.16 3.10
CA HIS A 135 19.85 -4.51 3.52
C HIS A 135 19.97 -5.49 2.34
N TRP A 136 19.11 -5.43 1.36
CA TRP A 136 19.16 -6.33 0.21
C TRP A 136 20.32 -6.05 -0.72
N PHE A 137 20.56 -4.81 -1.03
CA PHE A 137 21.56 -4.42 -2.03
C PHE A 137 22.99 -4.39 -1.46
N SER A 138 23.16 -4.09 -0.18
CA SER A 138 24.45 -4.18 0.50
C SER A 138 25.04 -5.59 0.46
N ARG A 139 24.21 -6.63 0.48
CA ARG A 139 24.66 -8.02 0.32
C ARG A 139 25.32 -8.29 -1.04
N SER A 140 25.04 -7.48 -2.03
CA SER A 140 25.65 -7.52 -3.36
C SER A 140 26.69 -6.40 -3.56
N SER A 141 27.12 -5.75 -2.47
CA SER A 141 28.04 -4.61 -2.50
C SER A 141 27.59 -3.48 -3.44
N LEU A 142 26.26 -3.25 -3.51
CA LEU A 142 25.66 -2.19 -4.30
C LEU A 142 25.22 -1.06 -3.39
N GLU A 143 25.69 0.16 -3.67
CA GLU A 143 25.21 1.38 -3.06
C GLU A 143 23.97 1.89 -3.80
N LEU A 144 22.93 2.26 -3.03
CA LEU A 144 21.68 2.79 -3.58
C LEU A 144 21.62 4.31 -3.50
N HIS A 145 21.10 4.90 -4.57
CA HIS A 145 20.76 6.33 -4.62
C HIS A 145 19.30 6.49 -4.99
N HIS A 146 18.62 7.38 -4.28
CA HIS A 146 17.19 7.65 -4.39
C HIS A 146 16.95 9.08 -4.89
N PRO A 147 17.08 9.37 -6.20
CA PRO A 147 16.98 10.74 -6.70
C PRO A 147 15.68 11.45 -6.35
N PHE A 148 14.56 10.71 -6.30
CA PHE A 148 13.25 11.29 -5.95
C PHE A 148 13.10 11.60 -4.45
N LEU A 149 14.01 11.11 -3.60
CA LEU A 149 14.06 11.46 -2.18
C LEU A 149 15.04 12.61 -1.90
N ASP A 150 15.66 13.20 -2.93
CA ASP A 150 16.45 14.40 -2.77
C ASP A 150 15.57 15.53 -2.18
N ARG A 151 16.06 16.17 -1.14
CA ARG A 151 15.34 17.22 -0.41
C ARG A 151 14.75 18.29 -1.35
N ARG A 152 15.52 18.71 -2.37
CA ARG A 152 15.11 19.72 -3.34
C ARG A 152 13.90 19.28 -4.15
N ILE A 153 13.84 17.98 -4.51
CA ILE A 153 12.70 17.40 -5.25
C ILE A 153 11.49 17.27 -4.34
N VAL A 154 11.67 16.83 -3.09
CA VAL A 154 10.58 16.71 -2.12
C VAL A 154 9.98 18.10 -1.80
N GLU A 155 10.81 19.11 -1.53
CA GLU A 155 10.37 20.49 -1.29
C GLU A 155 9.65 21.07 -2.52
N PHE A 156 10.16 20.82 -3.72
CA PHE A 156 9.52 21.22 -4.96
C PHE A 156 8.17 20.51 -5.14
N ALA A 157 8.11 19.19 -4.95
CA ALA A 157 6.86 18.43 -5.04
C ALA A 157 5.82 18.90 -4.02
N TRP A 158 6.27 19.31 -2.83
CA TRP A 158 5.40 19.94 -1.84
C TRP A 158 4.78 21.26 -2.32
N ALA A 159 5.49 22.03 -3.13
CA ALA A 159 5.03 23.32 -3.66
C ALA A 159 4.13 23.18 -4.91
N ILE A 160 4.17 22.03 -5.62
CA ILE A 160 3.42 21.84 -6.87
C ILE A 160 1.91 21.79 -6.60
N PRO A 161 1.07 22.51 -7.35
CA PRO A 161 -0.37 22.35 -7.32
C PRO A 161 -0.79 20.91 -7.69
N GLU A 162 -1.78 20.39 -7.01
CA GLU A 162 -2.24 18.99 -7.15
C GLU A 162 -2.69 18.62 -8.57
N ASP A 163 -3.23 19.59 -9.32
CA ASP A 163 -3.65 19.41 -10.72
C ASP A 163 -2.49 19.26 -11.70
N GLN A 164 -1.25 19.56 -11.27
CA GLN A 164 -0.04 19.26 -12.02
C GLN A 164 0.54 17.90 -11.68
N CYS A 165 0.19 17.33 -10.54
CA CYS A 165 0.58 15.96 -10.19
C CYS A 165 -0.29 14.95 -10.96
N GLN A 166 -1.61 15.18 -10.98
CA GLN A 166 -2.55 14.28 -11.63
C GLN A 166 -3.64 15.05 -12.39
N ARG A 167 -3.81 14.74 -13.67
CA ARG A 167 -4.83 15.34 -14.54
C ARG A 167 -5.35 14.35 -15.57
N PHE A 168 -6.66 14.32 -15.77
CA PHE A 168 -7.31 13.45 -16.78
C PHE A 168 -6.98 11.95 -16.64
N GLY A 169 -6.77 11.47 -15.42
CA GLY A 169 -6.40 10.08 -15.16
C GLY A 169 -4.92 9.74 -15.43
N MET A 170 -4.12 10.73 -15.80
CA MET A 170 -2.69 10.59 -15.95
C MET A 170 -2.00 11.04 -14.66
N GLU A 171 -1.36 10.11 -13.98
CA GLU A 171 -0.54 10.36 -12.80
C GLU A 171 0.86 10.85 -13.19
N ARG A 172 1.54 11.52 -12.27
CA ARG A 172 2.91 12.05 -12.45
C ARG A 172 3.03 12.97 -13.66
N LEU A 173 2.03 13.80 -13.88
CA LEU A 173 1.92 14.63 -15.09
C LEU A 173 3.14 15.55 -15.24
N ILE A 174 3.58 16.19 -14.16
CA ILE A 174 4.75 17.09 -14.21
C ILE A 174 6.03 16.36 -14.62
N LEU A 175 6.26 15.13 -14.10
CA LEU A 175 7.40 14.32 -14.49
C LEU A 175 7.32 13.93 -15.96
N ARG A 176 6.13 13.53 -16.43
CA ARG A 176 5.91 13.18 -17.83
C ARG A 176 6.18 14.37 -18.76
N ASN A 177 5.75 15.57 -18.35
CA ASN A 177 6.01 16.78 -19.13
C ASN A 177 7.51 17.12 -19.16
N ALA A 178 8.20 16.99 -18.02
CA ALA A 178 9.64 17.22 -17.96
C ALA A 178 10.45 16.21 -18.78
N MET A 179 9.93 15.01 -19.00
CA MET A 179 10.57 13.96 -19.79
C MET A 179 10.24 14.02 -21.29
N GLN A 180 9.54 15.04 -21.74
CA GLN A 180 9.28 15.23 -23.17
C GLN A 180 10.58 15.41 -23.94
N GLY A 181 10.77 14.65 -25.03
CA GLY A 181 12.00 14.64 -25.81
C GLY A 181 13.17 13.84 -25.16
N ILE A 182 13.01 13.36 -23.92
CA ILE A 182 14.02 12.54 -23.23
C ILE A 182 13.60 11.07 -23.26
N LEU A 183 12.34 10.79 -22.88
CA LEU A 183 11.80 9.42 -22.93
C LEU A 183 11.09 9.16 -24.26
N PRO A 184 11.13 7.92 -24.76
CA PRO A 184 10.29 7.51 -25.89
C PRO A 184 8.81 7.83 -25.57
N GLU A 185 8.08 8.35 -26.55
CA GLU A 185 6.70 8.83 -26.37
C GLU A 185 5.75 7.74 -25.86
N VAL A 186 5.94 6.50 -26.32
CA VAL A 186 5.20 5.32 -25.86
C VAL A 186 5.35 5.10 -24.35
N VAL A 187 6.53 5.36 -23.78
CA VAL A 187 6.79 5.24 -22.33
C VAL A 187 6.21 6.44 -21.60
N ARG A 188 6.45 7.64 -22.12
CA ARG A 188 6.01 8.90 -21.50
C ARG A 188 4.49 9.00 -21.37
N THR A 189 3.75 8.55 -22.38
CA THR A 189 2.28 8.64 -22.44
C THR A 189 1.56 7.40 -21.93
N ARG A 190 2.28 6.33 -21.58
CA ARG A 190 1.69 5.10 -21.09
C ARG A 190 0.90 5.33 -19.79
N ILE A 191 -0.41 5.06 -19.80
CA ILE A 191 -1.30 5.18 -18.64
C ILE A 191 -1.32 3.88 -17.82
N SER A 192 -1.20 2.71 -18.50
CA SER A 192 -1.25 1.43 -17.80
C SER A 192 -0.04 1.23 -16.89
N LYS A 193 -0.28 0.77 -15.65
CA LYS A 193 0.77 0.26 -14.77
C LYS A 193 1.10 -1.20 -15.14
N GLY A 194 2.36 -1.62 -14.94
CA GLY A 194 2.71 -3.04 -14.99
C GLY A 194 1.93 -3.78 -13.89
N ASP A 195 1.32 -4.90 -14.26
CA ASP A 195 0.64 -5.76 -13.30
C ASP A 195 1.57 -6.91 -12.89
N PHE A 196 2.01 -6.91 -11.64
CA PHE A 196 2.82 -7.97 -11.03
C PHE A 196 2.00 -8.89 -10.14
N ALA A 197 0.66 -8.81 -10.22
CA ALA A 197 -0.24 -9.61 -9.41
C ALA A 197 -0.03 -11.10 -9.63
N GLN A 198 0.04 -11.52 -10.87
CA GLN A 198 0.18 -12.93 -11.23
C GLN A 198 1.53 -13.51 -10.76
N PRO A 199 2.72 -12.93 -11.06
CA PRO A 199 3.99 -13.40 -10.54
C PRO A 199 4.03 -13.42 -9.00
N PHE A 200 3.41 -12.44 -8.34
CA PHE A 200 3.32 -12.42 -6.88
C PHE A 200 2.50 -13.60 -6.34
N LEU A 201 1.33 -13.85 -6.90
CA LEU A 201 0.48 -14.98 -6.51
C LEU A 201 1.15 -16.32 -6.75
N GLU A 202 1.88 -16.48 -7.85
CA GLU A 202 2.68 -17.69 -8.13
C GLU A 202 3.77 -17.88 -7.08
N SER A 203 4.45 -16.81 -6.71
CA SER A 203 5.46 -16.84 -5.63
C SER A 203 4.85 -17.23 -4.29
N VAL A 204 3.68 -16.68 -3.93
CA VAL A 204 2.96 -17.05 -2.70
C VAL A 204 2.57 -18.52 -2.73
N LYS A 205 2.00 -19.01 -3.83
CA LYS A 205 1.62 -20.41 -4.03
C LYS A 205 2.82 -21.35 -3.94
N PHE A 206 3.92 -21.01 -4.58
CA PHE A 206 5.16 -21.80 -4.54
C PHE A 206 5.70 -21.90 -3.12
N ASN A 207 5.81 -20.78 -2.41
CA ASN A 207 6.34 -20.76 -1.05
C ASN A 207 5.37 -21.36 -0.03
N SER A 208 4.06 -21.24 -0.23
CA SER A 208 3.07 -21.85 0.66
C SER A 208 3.18 -23.39 0.71
N ARG A 209 3.65 -24.04 -0.37
CA ARG A 209 3.87 -25.48 -0.41
C ARG A 209 5.05 -25.96 0.45
N LYS A 210 5.97 -25.06 0.77
CA LYS A 210 7.16 -25.36 1.58
C LYS A 210 6.92 -25.24 3.08
N ILE A 211 5.77 -24.71 3.46
CA ILE A 211 5.42 -24.44 4.86
C ILE A 211 4.65 -25.63 5.44
N ALA A 212 5.08 -26.09 6.60
CA ALA A 212 4.37 -27.11 7.38
C ALA A 212 3.19 -26.47 8.15
N TRP A 213 2.07 -26.26 7.46
CA TRP A 213 0.90 -25.53 7.97
C TRP A 213 0.28 -26.15 9.23
N ASP A 214 0.60 -27.40 9.54
CA ASP A 214 0.13 -28.10 10.74
C ASP A 214 0.99 -27.83 11.97
N ASN A 215 2.22 -27.33 11.78
CA ASN A 215 3.17 -27.12 12.85
C ASN A 215 3.90 -25.77 12.70
N LEU A 216 3.14 -24.70 12.80
CA LEU A 216 3.68 -23.33 12.72
C LEU A 216 4.12 -22.83 14.09
N ASP A 217 5.31 -22.27 14.16
CA ASP A 217 5.81 -21.64 15.38
C ASP A 217 4.95 -20.42 15.77
N ILE A 218 4.49 -19.62 14.80
CA ILE A 218 3.60 -18.47 15.06
C ILE A 218 2.26 -18.88 15.69
N VAL A 219 1.78 -20.10 15.42
CA VAL A 219 0.60 -20.68 16.08
C VAL A 219 0.94 -21.17 17.48
N ARG A 220 2.04 -21.90 17.62
CA ARG A 220 2.52 -22.44 18.91
C ARG A 220 2.77 -21.35 19.94
N TYR A 221 3.24 -20.16 19.52
CA TYR A 221 3.40 -18.99 20.39
C TYR A 221 2.12 -18.16 20.56
N GLY A 222 0.98 -18.65 20.13
CA GLY A 222 -0.32 -18.00 20.33
C GLY A 222 -0.52 -16.70 19.58
N ARG A 223 0.26 -16.46 18.50
CA ARG A 223 0.18 -15.22 17.71
C ARG A 223 -0.92 -15.29 16.67
N VAL A 224 -1.22 -16.50 16.19
CA VAL A 224 -2.08 -16.77 15.03
C VAL A 224 -3.10 -17.88 15.35
N ASN A 225 -4.31 -17.71 14.84
CA ASN A 225 -5.32 -18.77 14.84
C ASN A 225 -5.14 -19.65 13.61
N GLN A 226 -4.75 -20.92 13.83
CA GLN A 226 -4.42 -21.87 12.77
C GLN A 226 -5.59 -22.16 11.83
N SER A 227 -6.81 -22.37 12.37
CA SER A 227 -7.97 -22.69 11.55
C SER A 227 -8.35 -21.54 10.61
N LYS A 228 -8.31 -20.31 11.10
CA LYS A 228 -8.57 -19.10 10.28
C LYS A 228 -7.47 -18.86 9.23
N LEU A 229 -6.20 -19.08 9.59
CA LEU A 229 -5.11 -18.97 8.64
C LEU A 229 -5.24 -20.02 7.52
N LYS A 230 -5.58 -21.26 7.86
CA LYS A 230 -5.84 -22.32 6.86
C LYS A 230 -7.04 -21.97 5.97
N ALA A 231 -8.11 -21.42 6.52
CA ALA A 231 -9.25 -20.96 5.74
C ALA A 231 -8.85 -19.83 4.77
N THR A 232 -8.02 -18.90 5.20
CA THR A 232 -7.47 -17.83 4.34
C THR A 232 -6.61 -18.40 3.22
N LEU A 233 -5.77 -19.39 3.50
CA LEU A 233 -4.98 -20.09 2.49
C LEU A 233 -5.87 -20.81 1.47
N SER A 234 -6.89 -21.52 1.93
CA SER A 234 -7.85 -22.18 1.04
C SER A 234 -8.58 -21.19 0.15
N SER A 235 -8.98 -20.05 0.70
CA SER A 235 -9.60 -18.95 -0.04
C SER A 235 -8.64 -18.36 -1.08
N LEU A 236 -7.35 -18.21 -0.75
CA LEU A 236 -6.33 -17.79 -1.71
C LEU A 236 -6.24 -18.78 -2.88
N MET A 237 -6.17 -20.08 -2.61
CA MET A 237 -6.06 -21.09 -3.66
C MET A 237 -7.29 -21.07 -4.58
N ALA A 238 -8.50 -20.94 -4.02
CA ALA A 238 -9.73 -20.81 -4.80
C ALA A 238 -9.80 -19.51 -5.62
N CYS A 239 -9.24 -18.42 -5.12
CA CYS A 239 -9.20 -17.13 -5.80
C CYS A 239 -8.06 -17.04 -6.82
N TYR A 240 -6.99 -17.81 -6.64
CA TYR A 240 -5.85 -17.86 -7.56
C TYR A 240 -6.28 -18.23 -8.98
N GLU A 241 -7.11 -19.26 -9.11
CA GLU A 241 -7.64 -19.72 -10.42
C GLU A 241 -8.48 -18.64 -11.12
N LYS A 242 -9.01 -17.68 -10.36
CA LYS A 242 -9.80 -16.54 -10.85
C LYS A 242 -8.99 -15.27 -11.02
N GLY A 243 -7.66 -15.28 -10.79
CA GLY A 243 -6.80 -14.10 -10.86
C GLY A 243 -7.08 -13.03 -9.79
N ILE A 244 -7.69 -13.40 -8.65
CA ILE A 244 -8.07 -12.46 -7.59
C ILE A 244 -6.99 -12.43 -6.51
N MET A 245 -6.38 -11.25 -6.28
CA MET A 245 -5.27 -11.06 -5.32
C MET A 245 -5.67 -10.91 -3.85
N GLN A 246 -6.94 -10.92 -3.52
CA GLN A 246 -7.47 -10.49 -2.21
C GLN A 246 -6.76 -11.10 -0.98
N TYR A 247 -6.33 -12.36 -1.08
CA TYR A 247 -5.72 -13.09 0.04
C TYR A 247 -4.20 -13.24 -0.05
N GLY A 248 -3.60 -12.73 -1.13
CA GLY A 248 -2.16 -12.94 -1.39
C GLY A 248 -1.28 -12.29 -0.33
N VAL A 249 -1.51 -11.03 -0.01
CA VAL A 249 -0.71 -10.29 0.98
C VAL A 249 -0.83 -10.87 2.39
N PRO A 250 -2.04 -11.16 2.92
CA PRO A 250 -2.17 -11.79 4.23
C PRO A 250 -1.44 -13.13 4.36
N VAL A 251 -1.53 -13.99 3.35
CA VAL A 251 -0.82 -15.29 3.35
C VAL A 251 0.69 -15.09 3.25
N TRP A 252 1.16 -14.18 2.38
CA TRP A 252 2.56 -13.83 2.27
C TRP A 252 3.15 -13.32 3.58
N THR A 253 2.42 -12.47 4.29
CA THR A 253 2.83 -11.95 5.60
C THR A 253 2.96 -13.08 6.62
N ALA A 254 2.02 -14.03 6.64
CA ALA A 254 2.08 -15.20 7.52
C ALA A 254 3.29 -16.09 7.22
N ILE A 255 3.57 -16.37 5.94
CA ILE A 255 4.74 -17.13 5.48
C ILE A 255 6.03 -16.44 5.91
N GLY A 256 6.15 -15.15 5.63
CA GLY A 256 7.34 -14.36 5.98
C GLY A 256 7.59 -14.31 7.48
N THR A 257 6.52 -14.16 8.29
CA THR A 257 6.63 -14.16 9.75
C THR A 257 7.04 -15.52 10.29
N GLU A 258 6.51 -16.62 9.73
CA GLU A 258 6.92 -17.98 10.12
C GLU A 258 8.37 -18.25 9.80
N ILE A 259 8.80 -17.96 8.58
CA ILE A 259 10.22 -18.13 8.17
C ILE A 259 11.13 -17.28 9.05
N TRP A 260 10.79 -16.02 9.28
CA TRP A 260 11.56 -15.15 10.17
C TRP A 260 11.66 -15.73 11.58
N HIS A 261 10.54 -16.23 12.10
CA HIS A 261 10.50 -16.83 13.43
C HIS A 261 11.40 -18.07 13.53
N GLN A 262 11.35 -18.95 12.54
CA GLN A 262 12.21 -20.14 12.47
C GLN A 262 13.70 -19.79 12.38
N VAL A 263 14.05 -18.77 11.60
CA VAL A 263 15.43 -18.30 11.46
C VAL A 263 15.95 -17.67 12.76
N MET A 264 15.15 -16.85 13.42
CA MET A 264 15.59 -16.09 14.61
C MET A 264 15.53 -16.90 15.92
N PHE A 265 14.57 -17.83 16.04
CA PHE A 265 14.27 -18.52 17.29
C PHE A 265 14.17 -20.04 17.14
N GLY A 266 14.25 -20.58 15.93
CA GLY A 266 14.21 -22.02 15.66
C GLY A 266 15.44 -22.73 16.17
N ARG A 267 15.27 -23.98 16.63
CA ARG A 267 16.36 -24.83 17.15
C ARG A 267 17.39 -25.24 16.08
N ASN A 268 17.13 -25.02 14.81
CA ASN A 268 18.02 -25.31 13.68
C ASN A 268 18.61 -24.02 13.09
N SER A 269 19.48 -23.37 13.82
CA SER A 269 20.29 -22.25 13.32
C SER A 269 21.40 -22.67 12.33
N GLU A 270 21.19 -23.76 11.56
CA GLU A 270 22.13 -24.15 10.50
C GLU A 270 22.03 -23.30 9.22
N CYS A 271 21.04 -22.43 9.11
CA CYS A 271 20.89 -21.52 7.96
C CYS A 271 21.79 -20.27 8.03
N GLY A 272 22.63 -20.15 9.09
CA GLY A 272 23.59 -19.03 9.27
C GLY A 272 24.94 -19.25 8.59
N ARG A 273 25.18 -20.34 7.94
CA ARG A 273 26.39 -20.55 7.13
C ARG A 273 26.06 -20.34 5.65
N ALA A 274 25.91 -19.09 5.25
CA ALA A 274 26.13 -18.73 3.86
C ALA A 274 27.58 -19.13 3.52
N ARG A 275 27.74 -20.12 2.66
CA ARG A 275 29.03 -20.47 2.08
C ARG A 275 29.54 -19.27 1.27
N PRO A 276 30.87 -19.09 1.23
CA PRO A 276 31.56 -17.99 0.57
C PRO A 276 31.27 -17.95 -0.92
#